data_5d9c2971f9b0e790db71268a4147ec07
#
_entry.id   5d9c2971f9b0e790db71268a4147ec07
#
_cell.length_a   1.000
_cell.length_b   1.000
_cell.length_c   1.000
_cell.angle_alpha   90.00
_cell.angle_beta   90.00
_cell.angle_gamma   90.00
#
_symmetry.space_group_name_H-M   'P 1'
#
loop_
_entity.id
_entity.type
_entity.pdbx_description
1 polymer ?
#
loop_
_entity_poly.entity_id
_entity_poly.type
_entity_poly.pdbx_seq_one_letter_code
_entity_poly.pdbx_strand_id
1 'polypeptide(L)'
;MARPRKNAAKVQGSLLAPDEVAEIPVEEQPYPLPEGWRWVRLGSTITLHRGVSYKKTDAHSIPSANDCLIMRGGNICEGSIELYTDNVYVDKSLISQDQFIKNLDIIIVTSTGSKNVIGRAGIAFQDYQNVAFGAFLTLARINDGYNKRYISFYFQSDLYRNRIRKLANGVSINNVRSEYITESELPFPPIDEQQRIVDRIESLFARLDEAKSKAEAVLDSFEIRKAAILHKAFTGELTAKWRDERGVDMKSWEYVKLSTVSRLQTGIMKGKKYIKETQKMPYLRVANVQDGYFDLNEIKEIDLPIDDMNRYLLRKGDVLLTEGGDFDKLGRGAVWNEEIFPCTHQNHIFVVRTDAKRLVPKFLSLQARSQYGKQYFLHCSKQTTNLASINSTQLKNFPLILPSVAEQQELVHILDNLLAKEQQAK
;
A
#
# COMPACT_ATOMS: atom_id res chain seq x y z
N MET A 1 32.13 38.88 -25.50
CA MET A 1 33.28 38.29 -24.80
C MET A 1 32.74 37.24 -23.80
N ALA A 2 32.88 35.97 -24.12
CA ALA A 2 32.43 34.85 -23.28
C ALA A 2 33.51 34.56 -22.21
N ARG A 3 33.11 34.50 -20.95
CA ARG A 3 33.98 34.11 -19.84
C ARG A 3 34.35 32.62 -19.97
N PRO A 4 35.62 32.25 -19.79
CA PRO A 4 36.04 30.86 -19.86
C PRO A 4 35.46 30.09 -18.70
N ARG A 5 34.82 28.94 -18.97
CA ARG A 5 34.37 27.98 -17.97
C ARG A 5 35.60 27.41 -17.24
N LYS A 6 35.72 27.64 -15.97
CA LYS A 6 36.68 26.95 -15.11
C LYS A 6 36.32 25.44 -15.11
N ASN A 7 37.23 24.64 -15.61
CA ASN A 7 37.19 23.19 -15.47
C ASN A 7 37.06 22.83 -13.98
N ALA A 8 35.95 22.18 -13.62
CA ALA A 8 35.84 21.60 -12.30
C ALA A 8 36.86 20.47 -12.19
N ALA A 9 37.87 20.68 -11.36
CA ALA A 9 38.86 19.66 -11.04
C ALA A 9 38.14 18.40 -10.55
N LYS A 10 38.49 17.24 -11.14
CA LYS A 10 38.20 15.93 -10.51
C LYS A 10 38.80 15.97 -9.12
N VAL A 11 37.98 15.85 -8.09
CA VAL A 11 38.46 15.53 -6.75
C VAL A 11 38.77 14.03 -6.81
N GLN A 12 39.95 13.71 -7.35
CA GLN A 12 40.59 12.40 -7.15
C GLN A 12 41.13 12.44 -5.72
N GLY A 13 40.33 11.92 -4.77
CA GLY A 13 40.90 11.49 -3.49
C GLY A 13 41.96 10.44 -3.84
N SER A 14 43.14 10.60 -3.29
CA SER A 14 44.19 9.57 -3.33
C SER A 14 43.57 8.26 -2.86
N LEU A 15 43.69 7.18 -3.65
CA LEU A 15 43.34 5.83 -3.25
C LEU A 15 44.36 5.41 -2.17
N LEU A 16 44.08 5.74 -0.93
CA LEU A 16 44.81 5.24 0.24
C LEU A 16 44.37 3.79 0.50
N ALA A 17 45.28 2.96 0.93
CA ALA A 17 44.93 1.63 1.43
C ALA A 17 43.98 1.79 2.64
N PRO A 18 43.06 0.83 2.90
CA PRO A 18 42.13 0.94 4.01
C PRO A 18 42.76 1.25 5.37
N ASP A 19 43.99 0.81 5.58
CA ASP A 19 44.76 1.08 6.79
C ASP A 19 45.41 2.48 6.86
N GLU A 20 45.45 3.19 5.75
CA GLU A 20 46.04 4.53 5.61
C GLU A 20 45.01 5.67 5.67
N VAL A 21 43.73 5.35 5.85
CA VAL A 21 42.67 6.36 5.93
C VAL A 21 42.83 7.19 7.19
N ALA A 22 42.99 8.52 7.03
CA ALA A 22 43.18 9.43 8.15
C ALA A 22 41.98 9.45 9.09
N GLU A 23 42.24 9.32 10.38
CA GLU A 23 41.24 9.42 11.44
C GLU A 23 40.78 10.88 11.60
N ILE A 24 39.50 11.06 11.92
CA ILE A 24 38.93 12.36 12.28
C ILE A 24 39.47 12.77 13.67
N PRO A 25 39.94 14.03 13.84
CA PRO A 25 40.37 14.51 15.16
C PRO A 25 39.34 14.29 16.24
N VAL A 26 39.78 13.99 17.47
CA VAL A 26 38.89 13.58 18.58
C VAL A 26 37.84 14.66 18.89
N GLU A 27 38.20 15.94 18.77
CA GLU A 27 37.30 17.07 18.96
C GLU A 27 36.19 17.23 17.93
N GLU A 28 36.35 16.58 16.75
CA GLU A 28 35.36 16.58 15.67
C GLU A 28 34.51 15.29 15.63
N GLN A 29 34.81 14.30 16.48
CA GLN A 29 34.13 13.01 16.47
C GLN A 29 32.73 13.14 17.09
N PRO A 30 31.69 12.54 16.47
CA PRO A 30 30.31 12.63 16.96
C PRO A 30 30.10 12.04 18.37
N TYR A 31 30.79 10.94 18.68
CA TYR A 31 30.76 10.25 19.97
C TYR A 31 31.93 9.25 20.08
N PRO A 32 32.27 8.74 21.29
CA PRO A 32 33.30 7.73 21.45
C PRO A 32 32.94 6.42 20.76
N LEU A 33 33.88 5.81 20.05
CA LEU A 33 33.74 4.49 19.44
C LEU A 33 34.32 3.37 20.33
N PRO A 34 33.94 2.10 20.10
CA PRO A 34 34.60 0.94 20.70
C PRO A 34 36.09 0.89 20.37
N GLU A 35 36.86 0.19 21.20
CA GLU A 35 38.28 -0.03 20.96
C GLU A 35 38.54 -0.71 19.60
N GLY A 36 39.53 -0.22 18.88
CA GLY A 36 39.86 -0.68 17.53
C GLY A 36 39.02 -0.07 16.40
N TRP A 37 37.97 0.71 16.74
CA TRP A 37 37.20 1.46 15.75
C TRP A 37 37.77 2.89 15.62
N ARG A 38 37.59 3.50 14.45
CA ARG A 38 37.99 4.89 14.20
C ARG A 38 36.93 5.64 13.40
N TRP A 39 36.86 6.93 13.55
CA TRP A 39 36.06 7.78 12.70
C TRP A 39 36.88 8.22 11.47
N VAL A 40 36.28 8.05 10.26
CA VAL A 40 36.92 8.48 9.01
C VAL A 40 35.94 9.35 8.20
N ARG A 41 36.46 10.19 7.29
CA ARG A 41 35.61 10.90 6.35
C ARG A 41 35.15 9.95 5.25
N LEU A 42 33.85 9.94 4.95
CA LEU A 42 33.27 9.06 3.92
C LEU A 42 33.93 9.25 2.55
N GLY A 43 34.34 10.48 2.23
CA GLY A 43 35.02 10.83 0.97
C GLY A 43 36.32 10.07 0.72
N SER A 44 36.97 9.53 1.77
CA SER A 44 38.16 8.67 1.61
C SER A 44 37.83 7.28 1.04
N THR A 45 36.59 6.85 1.18
CA THR A 45 36.12 5.50 0.81
C THR A 45 35.32 5.45 -0.48
N ILE A 46 34.92 6.60 -1.01
CA ILE A 46 34.03 6.70 -2.19
C ILE A 46 34.55 7.68 -3.23
N THR A 47 34.12 7.47 -4.47
CA THR A 47 34.23 8.44 -5.57
C THR A 47 32.84 8.90 -6.00
N LEU A 48 32.63 10.22 -6.11
CA LEU A 48 31.34 10.77 -6.52
C LEU A 48 31.32 11.07 -8.03
N HIS A 49 30.27 10.64 -8.71
CA HIS A 49 30.00 10.92 -10.11
C HIS A 49 28.72 11.70 -10.27
N ARG A 50 28.74 12.74 -11.11
CA ARG A 50 27.56 13.57 -11.40
C ARG A 50 26.71 12.89 -12.48
N GLY A 51 25.38 13.05 -12.35
CA GLY A 51 24.43 12.53 -13.32
C GLY A 51 24.48 13.23 -14.67
N VAL A 52 23.87 12.59 -15.65
CA VAL A 52 23.81 13.05 -17.05
C VAL A 52 22.98 14.34 -17.13
N SER A 53 23.56 15.37 -17.80
CA SER A 53 22.84 16.58 -18.15
C SER A 53 22.42 16.49 -19.61
N TYR A 54 21.13 16.61 -19.90
CA TYR A 54 20.58 16.58 -21.25
C TYR A 54 19.54 17.68 -21.44
N LYS A 55 19.25 18.07 -22.67
CA LYS A 55 18.18 19.02 -22.99
C LYS A 55 16.86 18.29 -23.10
N LYS A 56 15.76 19.01 -22.93
CA LYS A 56 14.41 18.42 -23.08
C LYS A 56 14.19 17.82 -24.46
N THR A 57 14.86 18.35 -25.49
CA THR A 57 14.84 17.85 -26.86
C THR A 57 15.58 16.52 -27.07
N ASP A 58 16.48 16.17 -26.16
CA ASP A 58 17.28 14.95 -26.23
C ASP A 58 16.57 13.77 -25.52
N ALA A 59 15.47 14.07 -24.80
CA ALA A 59 14.75 13.14 -23.99
C ALA A 59 13.48 12.65 -24.70
N HIS A 60 13.23 11.34 -24.66
CA HIS A 60 12.03 10.71 -25.20
C HIS A 60 11.53 9.59 -24.31
N SER A 61 10.26 9.18 -24.50
CA SER A 61 9.60 8.16 -23.68
C SER A 61 9.62 6.76 -24.32
N ILE A 62 9.88 6.67 -25.62
CA ILE A 62 9.94 5.40 -26.35
C ILE A 62 11.41 5.11 -26.65
N PRO A 63 11.98 3.99 -26.18
CA PRO A 63 13.40 3.69 -26.38
C PRO A 63 13.71 3.30 -27.83
N SER A 64 14.90 3.66 -28.31
CA SER A 64 15.52 3.16 -29.52
C SER A 64 16.70 2.24 -29.18
N ALA A 65 17.27 1.57 -30.18
CA ALA A 65 18.36 0.60 -29.97
C ALA A 65 19.62 1.21 -29.35
N ASN A 66 19.86 2.52 -29.57
CA ASN A 66 21.04 3.23 -29.05
C ASN A 66 20.78 4.06 -27.80
N ASP A 67 19.66 3.83 -27.13
CA ASP A 67 19.28 4.62 -25.99
C ASP A 67 19.71 4.02 -24.66
N CYS A 68 19.74 4.89 -23.66
CA CYS A 68 19.96 4.57 -22.27
C CYS A 68 18.82 5.16 -21.42
N LEU A 69 18.31 4.39 -20.49
CA LEU A 69 17.35 4.86 -19.51
C LEU A 69 18.02 5.79 -18.50
N ILE A 70 17.41 6.93 -18.23
CA ILE A 70 17.89 7.89 -17.24
C ILE A 70 17.02 7.81 -15.98
N MET A 71 17.60 7.31 -14.89
CA MET A 71 16.97 7.33 -13.58
C MET A 71 16.77 8.75 -13.06
N ARG A 72 15.64 8.97 -12.41
CA ARG A 72 15.27 10.23 -11.76
C ARG A 72 15.02 9.99 -10.27
N GLY A 73 14.79 11.06 -9.50
CA GLY A 73 14.56 10.96 -8.04
C GLY A 73 13.43 10.01 -7.63
N GLY A 74 12.42 9.81 -8.49
CA GLY A 74 11.33 8.85 -8.27
C GLY A 74 11.74 7.40 -8.34
N ASN A 75 12.84 7.07 -9.03
CA ASN A 75 13.36 5.70 -9.11
C ASN A 75 14.17 5.28 -7.87
N ILE A 76 14.50 6.24 -7.00
CA ILE A 76 15.34 5.99 -5.83
C ILE A 76 14.47 5.76 -4.61
N CYS A 77 14.46 4.54 -4.11
CA CYS A 77 13.83 4.15 -2.86
C CYS A 77 14.85 4.12 -1.72
N GLU A 78 14.42 3.97 -0.47
CA GLU A 78 15.34 3.79 0.65
C GLU A 78 15.98 2.41 0.54
N GLY A 79 17.30 2.38 0.25
CA GLY A 79 18.09 1.15 0.12
C GLY A 79 17.92 0.39 -1.20
N SER A 80 17.06 0.82 -2.13
CA SER A 80 16.83 0.12 -3.41
C SER A 80 16.61 1.08 -4.58
N ILE A 81 16.64 0.52 -5.79
CA ILE A 81 16.36 1.21 -7.05
C ILE A 81 15.21 0.52 -7.73
N GLU A 82 14.20 1.29 -8.16
CA GLU A 82 13.04 0.78 -8.89
C GLU A 82 12.89 1.48 -10.25
N LEU A 83 12.76 0.69 -11.31
CA LEU A 83 12.55 1.20 -12.67
C LEU A 83 11.06 1.14 -13.00
N TYR A 84 10.40 2.30 -13.02
CA TYR A 84 8.96 2.42 -13.33
C TYR A 84 8.69 2.51 -14.84
N THR A 85 7.42 2.44 -15.19
CA THR A 85 6.94 2.55 -16.58
C THR A 85 7.05 3.95 -17.17
N ASP A 86 7.11 5.02 -16.36
CA ASP A 86 7.32 6.40 -16.81
C ASP A 86 8.82 6.71 -16.96
N ASN A 87 9.45 6.08 -17.93
CA ASN A 87 10.88 6.17 -18.15
C ASN A 87 11.24 7.28 -19.13
N VAL A 88 12.42 7.86 -18.92
CA VAL A 88 13.05 8.82 -19.84
C VAL A 88 14.30 8.18 -20.43
N TYR A 89 14.45 8.31 -21.75
CA TYR A 89 15.57 7.77 -22.50
C TYR A 89 16.34 8.89 -23.20
N VAL A 90 17.66 8.72 -23.33
CA VAL A 90 18.54 9.59 -24.12
C VAL A 90 19.54 8.74 -24.86
N ASP A 91 20.11 9.29 -25.95
CA ASP A 91 21.15 8.62 -26.73
C ASP A 91 22.41 8.35 -25.89
N LYS A 92 22.98 7.15 -26.01
CA LYS A 92 24.17 6.71 -25.25
C LYS A 92 25.38 7.60 -25.44
N SER A 93 25.49 8.32 -26.57
CA SER A 93 26.60 9.26 -26.84
C SER A 93 26.66 10.42 -25.83
N LEU A 94 25.57 10.69 -25.13
CA LEU A 94 25.51 11.69 -24.05
C LEU A 94 26.04 11.21 -22.70
N ILE A 95 26.37 9.93 -22.58
CA ILE A 95 26.68 9.26 -21.32
C ILE A 95 28.16 8.88 -21.28
N SER A 96 28.86 9.28 -20.23
CA SER A 96 30.25 8.86 -20.00
C SER A 96 30.29 7.51 -19.28
N GLN A 97 31.40 6.79 -19.40
CA GLN A 97 31.58 5.43 -18.85
C GLN A 97 31.41 5.35 -17.34
N ASP A 98 31.76 6.40 -16.63
CA ASP A 98 31.62 6.52 -15.17
C ASP A 98 30.16 6.75 -14.69
N GLN A 99 29.24 7.09 -15.60
CA GLN A 99 27.82 7.29 -15.34
C GLN A 99 26.99 6.02 -15.52
N PHE A 100 27.55 4.93 -16.03
CA PHE A 100 26.88 3.63 -16.01
C PHE A 100 26.92 3.02 -14.61
N ILE A 101 25.79 2.46 -14.21
CA ILE A 101 25.57 1.97 -12.85
C ILE A 101 26.05 0.52 -12.72
N LYS A 102 26.90 0.28 -11.74
CA LYS A 102 27.46 -1.02 -11.42
C LYS A 102 26.88 -1.56 -10.12
N ASN A 103 27.06 -2.86 -9.91
CA ASN A 103 26.69 -3.50 -8.67
C ASN A 103 27.34 -2.83 -7.45
N LEU A 104 26.53 -2.59 -6.41
CA LEU A 104 26.88 -1.87 -5.18
C LEU A 104 27.20 -0.37 -5.35
N ASP A 105 26.91 0.23 -6.50
CA ASP A 105 26.87 1.68 -6.62
C ASP A 105 25.69 2.24 -5.82
N ILE A 106 25.85 3.43 -5.28
CA ILE A 106 24.85 4.10 -4.46
C ILE A 106 24.39 5.35 -5.18
N ILE A 107 23.08 5.43 -5.49
CA ILE A 107 22.50 6.57 -6.19
C ILE A 107 21.78 7.44 -5.17
N ILE A 108 22.18 8.71 -5.08
CA ILE A 108 21.72 9.65 -4.05
C ILE A 108 20.90 10.75 -4.72
N VAL A 109 19.73 11.06 -4.15
CA VAL A 109 18.93 12.22 -4.56
C VAL A 109 19.57 13.49 -4.01
N THR A 110 20.23 14.26 -4.88
CA THR A 110 20.98 15.45 -4.49
C THR A 110 20.28 16.77 -4.80
N SER A 111 19.16 16.74 -5.55
CA SER A 111 18.35 17.94 -5.80
C SER A 111 16.88 17.59 -5.89
N THR A 112 16.04 18.19 -5.03
CA THR A 112 14.58 17.98 -5.00
C THR A 112 13.88 19.06 -4.19
N GLY A 113 12.59 19.32 -4.52
CA GLY A 113 11.73 20.17 -3.68
C GLY A 113 11.25 19.50 -2.39
N SER A 114 11.37 18.17 -2.26
CA SER A 114 10.87 17.42 -1.11
C SER A 114 11.95 17.22 -0.04
N LYS A 115 11.70 17.74 1.18
CA LYS A 115 12.57 17.52 2.35
C LYS A 115 12.67 16.06 2.79
N ASN A 116 11.66 15.23 2.47
CA ASN A 116 11.67 13.82 2.83
C ASN A 116 12.49 12.96 1.86
N VAL A 117 12.69 13.46 0.63
CA VAL A 117 13.38 12.73 -0.44
C VAL A 117 14.87 13.12 -0.54
N ILE A 118 15.21 14.36 -0.17
CA ILE A 118 16.60 14.84 -0.26
C ILE A 118 17.57 13.91 0.49
N GLY A 119 18.69 13.57 -0.15
CA GLY A 119 19.72 12.66 0.39
C GLY A 119 19.27 11.19 0.46
N ARG A 120 18.08 10.80 -0.05
CA ARG A 120 17.69 9.40 -0.16
C ARG A 120 18.70 8.67 -1.03
N ALA A 121 19.12 7.48 -0.58
CA ALA A 121 20.12 6.66 -1.24
C ALA A 121 19.52 5.30 -1.62
N GLY A 122 19.59 4.96 -2.92
CA GLY A 122 19.27 3.64 -3.46
C GLY A 122 20.53 2.87 -3.78
N ILE A 123 20.55 1.58 -3.56
CA ILE A 123 21.70 0.71 -3.80
C ILE A 123 21.39 -0.12 -5.04
N ALA A 124 22.38 -0.21 -5.95
CA ALA A 124 22.33 -1.07 -7.11
C ALA A 124 22.76 -2.49 -6.71
N PHE A 125 21.84 -3.46 -6.79
CA PHE A 125 22.15 -4.85 -6.47
C PHE A 125 22.56 -5.70 -7.67
N GLN A 126 22.78 -5.05 -8.81
CA GLN A 126 23.28 -5.66 -10.04
C GLN A 126 23.93 -4.60 -10.94
N ASP A 127 24.64 -5.02 -11.97
CA ASP A 127 25.03 -4.14 -13.07
C ASP A 127 23.80 -3.83 -13.93
N TYR A 128 23.53 -2.55 -14.14
CA TYR A 128 22.39 -2.13 -14.95
C TYR A 128 22.83 -1.89 -16.40
N GLN A 129 22.36 -2.73 -17.31
CA GLN A 129 22.63 -2.57 -18.75
C GLN A 129 21.85 -1.37 -19.33
N ASN A 130 22.55 -0.45 -19.96
CA ASN A 130 21.94 0.72 -20.61
C ASN A 130 21.09 1.60 -19.65
N VAL A 131 21.54 1.75 -18.42
CA VAL A 131 20.92 2.62 -17.43
C VAL A 131 21.96 3.58 -16.85
N ALA A 132 21.62 4.85 -16.82
CA ALA A 132 22.38 5.91 -16.19
C ALA A 132 21.47 6.74 -15.28
N PHE A 133 21.91 7.84 -14.73
CA PHE A 133 21.17 8.67 -13.78
C PHE A 133 21.25 10.14 -14.15
N GLY A 134 20.16 10.88 -13.92
CA GLY A 134 20.05 12.29 -14.32
C GLY A 134 20.74 13.25 -13.33
N ALA A 135 20.91 14.51 -13.76
CA ALA A 135 21.68 15.56 -13.08
C ALA A 135 21.19 15.92 -11.66
N PHE A 136 19.99 15.53 -11.26
CA PHE A 136 19.47 15.69 -9.88
C PHE A 136 19.89 14.57 -8.94
N LEU A 137 20.65 13.62 -9.46
CA LEU A 137 21.22 12.50 -8.71
C LEU A 137 22.74 12.56 -8.73
N THR A 138 23.34 11.95 -7.72
CA THR A 138 24.80 11.73 -7.66
C THR A 138 25.03 10.26 -7.36
N LEU A 139 25.97 9.64 -8.05
CA LEU A 139 26.41 8.29 -7.78
C LEU A 139 27.63 8.33 -6.87
N ALA A 140 27.57 7.59 -5.76
CA ALA A 140 28.71 7.30 -4.91
C ALA A 140 29.19 5.86 -5.22
N ARG A 141 30.35 5.75 -5.82
CA ARG A 141 31.01 4.47 -6.10
C ARG A 141 32.02 4.20 -5.00
N ILE A 142 31.88 3.07 -4.33
CA ILE A 142 32.78 2.67 -3.27
C ILE A 142 34.08 2.17 -3.90
N ASN A 143 35.21 2.73 -3.44
CA ASN A 143 36.54 2.42 -3.95
C ASN A 143 36.90 0.96 -3.64
N ASP A 144 37.77 0.38 -4.47
CA ASP A 144 38.24 -0.99 -4.24
C ASP A 144 39.10 -1.07 -2.97
N GLY A 145 39.07 -2.23 -2.31
CA GLY A 145 39.74 -2.45 -1.03
C GLY A 145 38.85 -2.20 0.19
N TYR A 146 37.67 -1.59 0.05
CA TYR A 146 36.72 -1.38 1.14
C TYR A 146 35.58 -2.38 1.12
N ASN A 147 34.98 -2.66 2.30
CA ASN A 147 33.77 -3.48 2.39
C ASN A 147 32.58 -2.71 1.83
N LYS A 148 32.22 -2.98 0.58
CA LYS A 148 31.15 -2.26 -0.15
C LYS A 148 29.78 -2.39 0.52
N ARG A 149 29.49 -3.55 1.12
CA ARG A 149 28.21 -3.77 1.84
C ARG A 149 28.14 -2.98 3.13
N TYR A 150 29.22 -2.94 3.91
CA TYR A 150 29.28 -2.16 5.13
C TYR A 150 29.02 -0.66 4.85
N ILE A 151 29.74 -0.10 3.88
CA ILE A 151 29.57 1.31 3.50
C ILE A 151 28.16 1.56 2.93
N SER A 152 27.59 0.62 2.17
CA SER A 152 26.23 0.79 1.66
C SER A 152 25.18 0.85 2.78
N PHE A 153 25.33 0.12 3.88
CA PHE A 153 24.47 0.22 5.06
C PHE A 153 24.57 1.58 5.77
N TYR A 154 25.75 2.20 5.76
CA TYR A 154 25.89 3.55 6.30
C TYR A 154 24.93 4.54 5.60
N PHE A 155 24.81 4.48 4.27
CA PHE A 155 23.90 5.36 3.51
C PHE A 155 22.41 5.14 3.82
N GLN A 156 22.06 4.02 4.45
CA GLN A 156 20.70 3.73 4.90
C GLN A 156 20.48 4.14 6.37
N SER A 157 21.55 4.51 7.09
CA SER A 157 21.48 4.84 8.50
C SER A 157 20.86 6.23 8.77
N ASP A 158 20.27 6.37 9.95
CA ASP A 158 19.80 7.66 10.44
C ASP A 158 20.94 8.68 10.63
N LEU A 159 22.15 8.20 10.92
CA LEU A 159 23.33 9.06 11.03
C LEU A 159 23.57 9.85 9.74
N TYR A 160 23.65 9.15 8.60
CA TYR A 160 23.78 9.78 7.29
C TYR A 160 22.54 10.63 6.92
N ARG A 161 21.33 10.06 7.06
CA ARG A 161 20.10 10.73 6.61
C ARG A 161 19.85 12.04 7.38
N ASN A 162 20.00 12.04 8.67
CA ASN A 162 19.77 13.22 9.52
C ASN A 162 20.81 14.30 9.25
N ARG A 163 22.09 13.92 9.05
CA ARG A 163 23.14 14.87 8.65
C ARG A 163 22.81 15.55 7.32
N ILE A 164 22.51 14.79 6.29
CA ILE A 164 22.21 15.36 4.95
C ILE A 164 20.97 16.26 5.00
N ARG A 165 19.90 15.82 5.67
CA ARG A 165 18.67 16.65 5.82
C ARG A 165 18.95 17.96 6.55
N LYS A 166 19.80 17.94 7.58
CA LYS A 166 20.19 19.15 8.34
C LYS A 166 20.97 20.14 7.48
N LEU A 167 21.88 19.66 6.63
CA LEU A 167 22.76 20.48 5.80
C LEU A 167 22.08 20.97 4.52
N ALA A 168 21.13 20.23 3.96
CA ALA A 168 20.50 20.50 2.67
C ALA A 168 19.30 21.46 2.73
N ASN A 169 19.06 22.17 3.85
CA ASN A 169 17.91 23.06 4.03
C ASN A 169 17.95 24.27 3.07
N GLY A 170 17.04 24.27 2.07
CA GLY A 170 16.76 25.38 1.17
C GLY A 170 15.32 25.88 1.30
N VAL A 171 15.02 27.10 0.83
CA VAL A 171 13.68 27.71 0.92
C VAL A 171 12.70 27.07 -0.07
N SER A 172 13.14 26.77 -1.30
CA SER A 172 12.29 26.19 -2.38
C SER A 172 12.84 24.90 -2.98
N ILE A 173 14.17 24.78 -3.11
CA ILE A 173 14.84 23.59 -3.61
C ILE A 173 15.94 23.21 -2.64
N ASN A 174 15.92 21.97 -2.18
CA ASN A 174 16.97 21.40 -1.36
C ASN A 174 18.07 20.83 -2.26
N ASN A 175 19.32 21.22 -2.00
CA ASN A 175 20.48 20.74 -2.74
C ASN A 175 21.53 20.17 -1.78
N VAL A 176 22.05 19.00 -2.13
CA VAL A 176 23.18 18.36 -1.43
C VAL A 176 24.45 18.70 -2.21
N ARG A 177 25.38 19.39 -1.58
CA ARG A 177 26.72 19.60 -2.11
C ARG A 177 27.56 18.33 -1.93
N SER A 178 28.53 18.12 -2.81
CA SER A 178 29.45 16.97 -2.73
C SER A 178 30.13 16.90 -1.34
N GLU A 179 30.52 18.04 -0.81
CA GLU A 179 31.16 18.15 0.50
C GLU A 179 30.29 17.66 1.65
N TYR A 180 28.95 17.79 1.54
CA TYR A 180 28.05 17.28 2.58
C TYR A 180 28.08 15.75 2.68
N ILE A 181 28.38 15.08 1.55
CA ILE A 181 28.52 13.62 1.48
C ILE A 181 29.96 13.23 1.87
N THR A 182 30.99 13.85 1.26
CA THR A 182 32.38 13.45 1.49
C THR A 182 32.88 13.75 2.88
N GLU A 183 32.38 14.83 3.51
CA GLU A 183 32.71 15.19 4.90
C GLU A 183 31.82 14.47 5.95
N SER A 184 30.97 13.54 5.53
CA SER A 184 30.21 12.73 6.47
C SER A 184 31.13 11.81 7.29
N GLU A 185 30.85 11.74 8.57
CA GLU A 185 31.60 10.90 9.52
C GLU A 185 31.12 9.45 9.39
N LEU A 186 32.05 8.55 9.03
CA LEU A 186 31.81 7.12 8.94
C LEU A 186 32.50 6.40 10.11
N PRO A 187 31.77 5.66 10.96
CA PRO A 187 32.42 4.76 11.93
C PRO A 187 33.06 3.61 11.17
N PHE A 188 34.34 3.38 11.41
CA PHE A 188 35.15 2.48 10.59
C PHE A 188 35.86 1.42 11.45
N PRO A 189 35.21 0.27 11.66
CA PRO A 189 35.81 -0.86 12.37
C PRO A 189 36.85 -1.59 11.51
N PRO A 190 37.68 -2.49 12.10
CA PRO A 190 38.48 -3.43 11.34
C PRO A 190 37.67 -4.24 10.34
N ILE A 191 38.30 -4.68 9.23
CA ILE A 191 37.60 -5.32 8.12
C ILE A 191 36.78 -6.56 8.51
N ASP A 192 37.32 -7.38 9.42
CA ASP A 192 36.64 -8.57 9.94
C ASP A 192 35.37 -8.20 10.73
N GLU A 193 35.42 -7.09 11.47
CA GLU A 193 34.29 -6.58 12.22
C GLU A 193 33.23 -5.95 11.25
N GLN A 194 33.67 -5.26 10.19
CA GLN A 194 32.76 -4.80 9.14
C GLN A 194 31.99 -5.96 8.53
N GLN A 195 32.67 -7.06 8.20
CA GLN A 195 32.04 -8.27 7.66
C GLN A 195 31.07 -8.89 8.65
N ARG A 196 31.46 -9.02 9.92
CA ARG A 196 30.59 -9.53 10.98
C ARG A 196 29.30 -8.71 11.14
N ILE A 197 29.41 -7.37 11.04
CA ILE A 197 28.27 -6.46 11.07
C ILE A 197 27.37 -6.68 9.85
N VAL A 198 27.94 -6.77 8.65
CA VAL A 198 27.21 -7.04 7.41
C VAL A 198 26.42 -8.34 7.54
N ASP A 199 27.08 -9.44 7.90
CA ASP A 199 26.46 -10.76 8.05
C ASP A 199 25.31 -10.72 9.06
N ARG A 200 25.49 -9.99 10.16
CA ARG A 200 24.47 -9.84 11.19
C ARG A 200 23.26 -9.07 10.69
N ILE A 201 23.47 -7.95 10.01
CA ILE A 201 22.39 -7.12 9.43
C ILE A 201 21.62 -7.92 8.37
N GLU A 202 22.33 -8.57 7.44
CA GLU A 202 21.70 -9.37 6.38
C GLU A 202 20.91 -10.55 6.95
N SER A 203 21.45 -11.24 7.96
CA SER A 203 20.71 -12.30 8.66
C SER A 203 19.43 -11.79 9.34
N LEU A 204 19.46 -10.59 9.93
CA LEU A 204 18.27 -9.99 10.56
C LEU A 204 17.23 -9.60 9.53
N PHE A 205 17.62 -8.99 8.41
CA PHE A 205 16.71 -8.67 7.32
C PHE A 205 16.10 -9.93 6.71
N ALA A 206 16.89 -10.96 6.43
CA ALA A 206 16.37 -12.22 5.91
C ALA A 206 15.30 -12.85 6.84
N ARG A 207 15.52 -12.81 8.16
CA ARG A 207 14.53 -13.29 9.15
C ARG A 207 13.28 -12.42 9.16
N LEU A 208 13.42 -11.11 9.00
CA LEU A 208 12.30 -10.18 8.95
C LEU A 208 11.44 -10.43 7.69
N ASP A 209 12.10 -10.61 6.55
CA ASP A 209 11.41 -10.90 5.27
C ASP A 209 10.70 -12.26 5.32
N GLU A 210 11.32 -13.28 5.92
CA GLU A 210 10.70 -14.59 6.14
C GLU A 210 9.47 -14.47 7.07
N ALA A 211 9.59 -13.74 8.17
CA ALA A 211 8.49 -13.53 9.10
C ALA A 211 7.33 -12.77 8.43
N LYS A 212 7.64 -11.73 7.65
CA LYS A 212 6.67 -10.97 6.87
C LYS A 212 5.95 -11.86 5.86
N SER A 213 6.70 -12.63 5.07
CA SER A 213 6.13 -13.55 4.08
C SER A 213 5.22 -14.61 4.72
N LYS A 214 5.62 -15.17 5.87
CA LYS A 214 4.77 -16.09 6.63
C LYS A 214 3.49 -15.43 7.13
N ALA A 215 3.56 -14.21 7.64
CA ALA A 215 2.40 -13.46 8.09
C ALA A 215 1.44 -13.16 6.94
N GLU A 216 1.94 -12.74 5.78
CA GLU A 216 1.15 -12.51 4.57
C GLU A 216 0.47 -13.82 4.09
N ALA A 217 1.20 -14.93 4.04
CA ALA A 217 0.64 -16.23 3.66
C ALA A 217 -0.46 -16.71 4.64
N VAL A 218 -0.32 -16.43 5.93
CA VAL A 218 -1.36 -16.70 6.92
C VAL A 218 -2.60 -15.86 6.64
N LEU A 219 -2.46 -14.56 6.37
CA LEU A 219 -3.58 -13.67 6.03
C LEU A 219 -4.32 -14.15 4.77
N ASP A 220 -3.60 -14.50 3.72
CA ASP A 220 -4.19 -15.04 2.48
C ASP A 220 -4.95 -16.34 2.74
N SER A 221 -4.39 -17.22 3.60
CA SER A 221 -5.03 -18.49 3.95
C SER A 221 -6.36 -18.29 4.69
N PHE A 222 -6.55 -17.21 5.48
CA PHE A 222 -7.83 -16.91 6.11
C PHE A 222 -8.92 -16.56 5.10
N GLU A 223 -8.62 -15.74 4.11
CA GLU A 223 -9.60 -15.39 3.09
C GLU A 223 -10.01 -16.61 2.26
N ILE A 224 -9.06 -17.49 1.94
CA ILE A 224 -9.33 -18.77 1.25
C ILE A 224 -10.24 -19.66 2.10
N ARG A 225 -9.93 -19.84 3.40
CA ARG A 225 -10.76 -20.66 4.30
C ARG A 225 -12.14 -20.08 4.50
N LYS A 226 -12.25 -18.75 4.69
CA LYS A 226 -13.53 -18.05 4.78
C LYS A 226 -14.38 -18.26 3.51
N ALA A 227 -13.78 -18.13 2.33
CA ALA A 227 -14.47 -18.40 1.07
C ALA A 227 -14.94 -19.86 0.95
N ALA A 228 -14.11 -20.84 1.36
CA ALA A 228 -14.46 -22.24 1.37
C ALA A 228 -15.61 -22.57 2.35
N ILE A 229 -15.59 -21.98 3.56
CA ILE A 229 -16.65 -22.13 4.56
C ILE A 229 -17.99 -21.59 3.99
N LEU A 230 -17.97 -20.39 3.40
CA LEU A 230 -19.16 -19.81 2.78
C LEU A 230 -19.64 -20.63 1.58
N HIS A 231 -18.72 -21.15 0.77
CA HIS A 231 -19.07 -22.05 -0.35
C HIS A 231 -19.83 -23.28 0.16
N LYS A 232 -19.29 -23.98 1.16
CA LYS A 232 -19.93 -25.14 1.77
C LYS A 232 -21.31 -24.84 2.38
N ALA A 233 -21.51 -23.63 2.91
CA ALA A 233 -22.79 -23.19 3.41
C ALA A 233 -23.85 -23.14 2.30
N PHE A 234 -23.52 -22.49 1.18
CA PHE A 234 -24.46 -22.25 0.09
C PHE A 234 -24.54 -23.39 -0.95
N THR A 235 -23.70 -24.43 -0.80
CA THR A 235 -23.87 -25.73 -1.48
C THR A 235 -24.64 -26.74 -0.63
N GLY A 236 -25.01 -26.38 0.61
CA GLY A 236 -25.77 -27.23 1.52
C GLY A 236 -24.94 -28.25 2.31
N GLU A 237 -23.62 -28.29 2.14
CA GLU A 237 -22.76 -29.26 2.84
C GLU A 237 -22.78 -29.06 4.36
N LEU A 238 -22.80 -27.82 4.84
CA LEU A 238 -22.74 -27.55 6.28
C LEU A 238 -23.98 -27.99 7.05
N THR A 239 -25.13 -28.07 6.39
CA THR A 239 -26.40 -28.52 7.00
C THR A 239 -26.84 -29.90 6.54
N ALA A 240 -25.99 -30.65 5.86
CA ALA A 240 -26.33 -31.99 5.37
C ALA A 240 -26.82 -32.91 6.50
N LYS A 241 -26.08 -32.97 7.60
CA LYS A 241 -26.46 -33.75 8.80
C LYS A 241 -27.77 -33.26 9.43
N TRP A 242 -27.94 -31.93 9.54
CA TRP A 242 -29.14 -31.28 10.08
C TRP A 242 -30.40 -31.68 9.25
N ARG A 243 -30.26 -31.74 7.91
CA ARG A 243 -31.35 -32.17 7.01
C ARG A 243 -31.65 -33.63 7.17
N ASP A 244 -30.63 -34.49 7.19
CA ASP A 244 -30.76 -35.92 7.36
C ASP A 244 -31.54 -36.27 8.63
N GLU A 245 -31.14 -35.65 9.79
CA GLU A 245 -31.82 -35.83 11.08
C GLU A 245 -33.28 -35.39 11.09
N ARG A 246 -33.71 -34.53 10.15
CA ARG A 246 -35.05 -33.97 10.03
C ARG A 246 -35.86 -34.47 8.84
N GLY A 247 -35.27 -35.36 8.06
CA GLY A 247 -35.90 -35.86 6.85
C GLY A 247 -36.18 -34.80 5.78
N VAL A 248 -35.35 -33.72 5.74
CA VAL A 248 -35.48 -32.60 4.80
C VAL A 248 -34.58 -32.84 3.59
N ASP A 249 -35.14 -32.82 2.36
CA ASP A 249 -34.39 -32.96 1.12
C ASP A 249 -33.84 -31.61 0.68
N MET A 250 -32.66 -31.62 0.05
CA MET A 250 -32.03 -30.48 -0.61
C MET A 250 -32.95 -29.83 -1.68
N LYS A 251 -33.86 -30.59 -2.27
CA LYS A 251 -34.88 -30.12 -3.21
C LYS A 251 -35.84 -29.09 -2.62
N SER A 252 -35.90 -28.97 -1.28
CA SER A 252 -36.67 -27.93 -0.58
C SER A 252 -36.07 -26.52 -0.71
N TRP A 253 -34.82 -26.39 -1.17
CA TRP A 253 -34.19 -25.10 -1.39
C TRP A 253 -34.77 -24.42 -2.65
N GLU A 254 -35.22 -23.19 -2.46
CA GLU A 254 -35.78 -22.38 -3.54
C GLU A 254 -34.70 -21.47 -4.16
N TYR A 255 -34.89 -21.15 -5.43
CA TYR A 255 -34.10 -20.11 -6.12
C TYR A 255 -35.03 -18.94 -6.44
N VAL A 256 -34.90 -17.83 -5.72
CA VAL A 256 -35.82 -16.71 -5.83
C VAL A 256 -35.06 -15.39 -6.03
N LYS A 257 -35.73 -14.37 -6.63
CA LYS A 257 -35.17 -13.02 -6.67
C LYS A 257 -35.28 -12.36 -5.30
N LEU A 258 -34.26 -11.61 -4.89
CA LEU A 258 -34.26 -10.86 -3.63
C LEU A 258 -35.52 -10.02 -3.44
N SER A 259 -36.03 -9.40 -4.50
CA SER A 259 -37.25 -8.58 -4.47
C SER A 259 -38.52 -9.32 -4.06
N THR A 260 -38.56 -10.65 -4.15
CA THR A 260 -39.74 -11.44 -3.77
C THR A 260 -39.84 -11.71 -2.27
N VAL A 261 -38.74 -11.51 -1.54
CA VAL A 261 -38.62 -11.79 -0.10
C VAL A 261 -38.07 -10.60 0.70
N SER A 262 -38.02 -9.42 0.08
CA SER A 262 -37.51 -8.20 0.74
C SER A 262 -38.05 -6.92 0.10
N ARG A 263 -37.88 -5.83 0.81
CA ARG A 263 -38.12 -4.46 0.32
C ARG A 263 -36.79 -3.70 0.31
N LEU A 264 -36.53 -2.99 -0.79
CA LEU A 264 -35.34 -2.19 -0.95
C LEU A 264 -35.66 -0.71 -0.70
N GLN A 265 -34.83 -0.06 0.10
CA GLN A 265 -34.89 1.39 0.35
C GLN A 265 -33.54 2.01 -0.07
N THR A 266 -33.63 3.14 -0.77
CA THR A 266 -32.46 3.98 -1.10
C THR A 266 -32.34 5.12 -0.08
N GLY A 267 -31.11 5.57 0.17
CA GLY A 267 -30.82 6.60 1.16
C GLY A 267 -30.89 8.02 0.63
N ILE A 268 -30.34 8.94 1.39
CA ILE A 268 -30.42 10.38 1.20
C ILE A 268 -29.28 10.85 0.28
N MET A 269 -29.61 11.68 -0.71
CA MET A 269 -28.63 12.34 -1.57
C MET A 269 -28.01 13.52 -0.82
N LYS A 270 -26.68 13.53 -0.71
CA LYS A 270 -25.92 14.63 -0.10
C LYS A 270 -26.07 15.93 -0.92
N GLY A 271 -26.15 17.06 -0.21
CA GLY A 271 -26.17 18.39 -0.83
C GLY A 271 -27.55 18.86 -1.31
N LYS A 272 -28.61 18.11 -1.06
CA LYS A 272 -29.97 18.57 -1.31
C LYS A 272 -30.32 19.71 -0.34
N LYS A 273 -30.72 20.88 -0.89
CA LYS A 273 -31.23 21.99 -0.08
C LYS A 273 -32.73 21.78 0.18
N TYR A 274 -33.12 21.97 1.44
CA TYR A 274 -34.51 21.86 1.86
C TYR A 274 -35.06 23.25 2.17
N ILE A 275 -36.33 23.51 1.80
CA ILE A 275 -37.08 24.73 2.15
C ILE A 275 -37.81 24.53 3.47
N LYS A 276 -38.06 23.28 3.85
CA LYS A 276 -38.72 22.85 5.09
C LYS A 276 -37.79 22.90 6.29
N GLU A 277 -38.36 22.95 7.49
CA GLU A 277 -37.62 22.78 8.72
C GLU A 277 -36.89 21.44 8.75
N THR A 278 -35.61 21.48 9.11
CA THR A 278 -34.73 20.32 9.12
C THR A 278 -34.17 20.06 10.52
N GLN A 279 -33.86 18.79 10.78
CA GLN A 279 -33.15 18.37 11.97
C GLN A 279 -31.87 17.63 11.53
N LYS A 280 -30.78 17.83 12.28
CA LYS A 280 -29.54 17.07 12.09
C LYS A 280 -29.73 15.63 12.55
N MET A 281 -29.26 14.71 11.70
CA MET A 281 -29.34 13.28 11.96
C MET A 281 -28.02 12.60 11.63
N PRO A 282 -27.49 11.72 12.50
CA PRO A 282 -26.37 10.85 12.17
C PRO A 282 -26.65 10.04 10.90
N TYR A 283 -25.68 9.95 9.99
CA TYR A 283 -25.87 9.19 8.77
C TYR A 283 -24.64 8.40 8.36
N LEU A 284 -24.88 7.15 7.92
CA LEU A 284 -23.85 6.26 7.44
C LEU A 284 -23.47 6.60 5.99
N ARG A 285 -22.16 6.65 5.74
CA ARG A 285 -21.56 6.76 4.40
C ARG A 285 -21.07 5.38 3.95
N VAL A 286 -20.76 5.22 2.66
CA VAL A 286 -20.17 3.99 2.12
C VAL A 286 -18.94 3.54 2.92
N ALA A 287 -18.11 4.50 3.39
CA ALA A 287 -16.94 4.22 4.22
C ALA A 287 -17.26 3.56 5.56
N ASN A 288 -18.47 3.78 6.10
CA ASN A 288 -18.89 3.18 7.36
C ASN A 288 -19.36 1.72 7.19
N VAL A 289 -19.75 1.29 5.99
CA VAL A 289 -20.24 -0.08 5.72
C VAL A 289 -19.09 -0.97 5.30
N GLN A 290 -18.73 -1.93 6.14
CA GLN A 290 -17.63 -2.85 5.94
C GLN A 290 -18.11 -4.28 5.65
N ASP A 291 -17.19 -5.23 5.45
CA ASP A 291 -17.50 -6.63 5.18
C ASP A 291 -17.93 -7.36 6.47
N GLY A 292 -19.21 -7.22 6.82
CA GLY A 292 -19.85 -7.88 7.95
C GLY A 292 -19.90 -7.07 9.25
N TYR A 293 -19.45 -5.80 9.23
CA TYR A 293 -19.52 -4.88 10.38
C TYR A 293 -19.63 -3.43 9.91
N PHE A 294 -19.81 -2.51 10.85
CA PHE A 294 -19.80 -1.06 10.60
C PHE A 294 -18.60 -0.42 11.29
N ASP A 295 -17.86 0.41 10.54
CA ASP A 295 -16.88 1.30 11.12
C ASP A 295 -17.58 2.60 11.56
N LEU A 296 -17.76 2.75 12.85
CA LEU A 296 -18.47 3.87 13.46
C LEU A 296 -17.54 4.92 14.08
N ASN A 297 -16.22 4.84 13.85
CA ASN A 297 -15.24 5.78 14.41
C ASN A 297 -15.49 7.23 13.95
N GLU A 298 -15.99 7.42 12.73
CA GLU A 298 -16.33 8.74 12.20
C GLU A 298 -17.75 8.73 11.63
N ILE A 299 -18.73 9.23 12.37
CA ILE A 299 -20.12 9.42 11.92
C ILE A 299 -20.34 10.90 11.61
N LYS A 300 -20.86 11.16 10.41
CA LYS A 300 -21.26 12.51 9.99
C LYS A 300 -22.75 12.72 10.19
N GLU A 301 -23.14 13.99 10.21
CA GLU A 301 -24.54 14.38 10.29
C GLU A 301 -25.02 14.95 8.94
N ILE A 302 -26.31 14.85 8.71
CA ILE A 302 -27.00 15.42 7.56
C ILE A 302 -28.28 16.11 8.02
N ASP A 303 -28.59 17.27 7.41
CA ASP A 303 -29.87 17.94 7.64
C ASP A 303 -30.98 17.21 6.86
N LEU A 304 -32.04 16.82 7.56
CA LEU A 304 -33.17 16.08 7.01
C LEU A 304 -34.48 16.73 7.43
N PRO A 305 -35.46 16.93 6.51
CA PRO A 305 -36.78 17.41 6.87
C PRO A 305 -37.44 16.48 7.91
N ILE A 306 -38.05 17.08 8.93
CA ILE A 306 -38.68 16.34 10.02
C ILE A 306 -39.72 15.33 9.49
N ASP A 307 -40.50 15.72 8.50
CA ASP A 307 -41.52 14.88 7.84
C ASP A 307 -40.92 13.64 7.14
N ASP A 308 -39.66 13.73 6.67
CA ASP A 308 -38.99 12.66 5.92
C ASP A 308 -38.19 11.71 6.82
N MET A 309 -37.99 12.05 8.10
CA MET A 309 -37.12 11.28 9.01
C MET A 309 -37.51 9.80 9.07
N ASN A 310 -38.78 9.51 9.33
CA ASN A 310 -39.27 8.12 9.44
C ASN A 310 -39.07 7.30 8.17
N ARG A 311 -39.02 7.94 7.00
CA ARG A 311 -38.81 7.30 5.70
C ARG A 311 -37.39 6.76 5.56
N TYR A 312 -36.39 7.47 6.08
CA TYR A 312 -34.97 7.14 5.90
C TYR A 312 -34.34 6.51 7.13
N LEU A 313 -35.09 6.36 8.22
CA LEU A 313 -34.62 5.77 9.47
C LEU A 313 -34.20 4.31 9.27
N LEU A 314 -32.99 4.00 9.71
CA LEU A 314 -32.51 2.63 9.83
C LEU A 314 -33.21 1.91 10.99
N ARG A 315 -33.49 0.64 10.82
CA ARG A 315 -34.17 -0.22 11.81
C ARG A 315 -33.34 -1.46 12.08
N LYS A 316 -33.41 -1.97 13.29
CA LYS A 316 -32.79 -3.24 13.64
C LYS A 316 -33.18 -4.34 12.64
N GLY A 317 -32.20 -5.07 12.15
CA GLY A 317 -32.38 -6.12 11.14
C GLY A 317 -32.30 -5.62 9.68
N ASP A 318 -32.17 -4.32 9.42
CA ASP A 318 -31.89 -3.83 8.07
C ASP A 318 -30.54 -4.39 7.58
N VAL A 319 -30.49 -4.92 6.39
CA VAL A 319 -29.22 -5.33 5.76
C VAL A 319 -28.75 -4.18 4.87
N LEU A 320 -27.61 -3.59 5.22
CA LEU A 320 -27.01 -2.50 4.46
C LEU A 320 -25.97 -3.06 3.48
N LEU A 321 -26.10 -2.70 2.18
CA LEU A 321 -25.20 -3.13 1.11
C LEU A 321 -24.70 -1.91 0.36
N THR A 322 -23.42 -1.87 0.01
CA THR A 322 -22.83 -0.77 -0.77
C THR A 322 -23.16 -0.89 -2.26
N GLU A 323 -23.52 0.25 -2.89
CA GLU A 323 -23.81 0.34 -4.32
C GLU A 323 -22.57 0.11 -5.18
N GLY A 324 -21.40 0.56 -4.72
CA GLY A 324 -20.18 0.53 -5.52
C GLY A 324 -18.92 0.78 -4.71
N GLY A 325 -17.81 0.72 -5.42
CA GLY A 325 -16.46 0.87 -4.90
C GLY A 325 -15.45 0.15 -5.78
N ASP A 326 -14.32 -0.24 -5.22
CA ASP A 326 -13.39 -1.14 -5.87
C ASP A 326 -14.06 -2.49 -6.17
N PHE A 327 -13.56 -3.24 -7.13
CA PHE A 327 -14.18 -4.49 -7.60
C PHE A 327 -14.46 -5.51 -6.50
N ASP A 328 -13.61 -5.57 -5.48
CA ASP A 328 -13.73 -6.46 -4.31
C ASP A 328 -14.78 -6.00 -3.28
N LYS A 329 -15.26 -4.74 -3.39
CA LYS A 329 -16.16 -4.09 -2.42
C LYS A 329 -17.64 -4.09 -2.84
N LEU A 330 -17.96 -4.63 -4.02
CA LEU A 330 -19.34 -4.72 -4.49
C LEU A 330 -20.19 -5.61 -3.58
N GLY A 331 -21.37 -5.12 -3.21
CA GLY A 331 -22.30 -5.85 -2.34
C GLY A 331 -21.77 -6.09 -0.92
N ARG A 332 -20.69 -5.39 -0.53
CA ARG A 332 -20.17 -5.40 0.83
C ARG A 332 -21.23 -4.83 1.77
N GLY A 333 -21.41 -5.45 2.93
CA GLY A 333 -22.41 -4.98 3.86
C GLY A 333 -22.52 -5.78 5.15
N ALA A 334 -23.41 -5.32 6.02
CA ALA A 334 -23.68 -5.91 7.33
C ALA A 334 -25.13 -5.76 7.74
N VAL A 335 -25.54 -6.45 8.80
CA VAL A 335 -26.84 -6.29 9.44
C VAL A 335 -26.78 -5.18 10.49
N TRP A 336 -27.67 -4.23 10.38
CA TRP A 336 -27.80 -3.13 11.34
C TRP A 336 -28.50 -3.59 12.62
N ASN A 337 -27.87 -3.38 13.77
CA ASN A 337 -28.39 -3.76 15.09
C ASN A 337 -28.77 -2.55 15.95
N GLU A 338 -28.98 -1.39 15.33
CA GLU A 338 -29.24 -0.12 16.00
C GLU A 338 -28.05 0.36 16.85
N GLU A 339 -26.83 0.19 16.35
CA GLU A 339 -25.61 0.64 17.02
C GLU A 339 -25.61 2.16 17.29
N ILE A 340 -26.37 2.93 16.49
CA ILE A 340 -26.68 4.36 16.68
C ILE A 340 -28.15 4.58 16.37
N PHE A 341 -28.89 5.22 17.28
CA PHE A 341 -30.29 5.55 17.10
C PHE A 341 -30.59 6.99 17.57
N PRO A 342 -31.29 7.81 16.79
CA PRO A 342 -31.71 7.57 15.39
C PRO A 342 -30.54 7.66 14.41
N CYS A 343 -30.59 6.94 13.29
CA CYS A 343 -29.58 6.98 12.24
C CYS A 343 -30.19 6.78 10.85
N THR A 344 -29.57 7.38 9.85
CA THR A 344 -29.96 7.25 8.43
C THR A 344 -28.74 6.87 7.58
N HIS A 345 -28.87 6.84 6.25
CA HIS A 345 -27.80 6.40 5.34
C HIS A 345 -27.76 7.18 4.02
N GLN A 346 -26.59 7.20 3.39
CA GLN A 346 -26.31 7.80 2.10
C GLN A 346 -27.02 7.02 0.96
N ASN A 347 -27.37 7.71 -0.12
CA ASN A 347 -28.00 7.14 -1.32
C ASN A 347 -27.18 6.01 -1.99
N HIS A 348 -25.86 5.96 -1.79
CA HIS A 348 -24.97 4.90 -2.27
C HIS A 348 -24.90 3.68 -1.35
N ILE A 349 -25.82 3.58 -0.39
CA ILE A 349 -26.05 2.42 0.45
C ILE A 349 -27.49 1.97 0.24
N PHE A 350 -27.67 0.74 -0.15
CA PHE A 350 -28.99 0.10 -0.20
C PHE A 350 -29.33 -0.47 1.16
N VAL A 351 -30.54 -0.21 1.63
CA VAL A 351 -31.13 -0.88 2.79
C VAL A 351 -32.10 -1.94 2.29
N VAL A 352 -31.86 -3.18 2.69
CA VAL A 352 -32.72 -4.32 2.36
C VAL A 352 -33.43 -4.78 3.64
N ARG A 353 -34.75 -4.61 3.68
CA ARG A 353 -35.63 -5.11 4.73
C ARG A 353 -36.20 -6.46 4.33
N THR A 354 -35.80 -7.49 5.00
CA THR A 354 -36.22 -8.86 4.68
C THR A 354 -37.64 -9.14 5.19
N ASP A 355 -38.35 -10.03 4.49
CA ASP A 355 -39.54 -10.65 5.08
C ASP A 355 -39.08 -11.70 6.12
N ALA A 356 -39.27 -11.41 7.38
CA ALA A 356 -38.83 -12.26 8.50
C ALA A 356 -39.41 -13.68 8.48
N LYS A 357 -40.53 -13.89 7.78
CA LYS A 357 -41.12 -15.23 7.61
C LYS A 357 -40.41 -16.08 6.57
N ARG A 358 -39.56 -15.48 5.72
CA ARG A 358 -38.90 -16.17 4.60
C ARG A 358 -37.39 -15.99 4.58
N LEU A 359 -36.86 -14.86 5.03
CA LEU A 359 -35.43 -14.53 4.87
C LEU A 359 -34.84 -13.93 6.16
N VAL A 360 -33.87 -14.63 6.72
CA VAL A 360 -33.09 -14.17 7.88
C VAL A 360 -32.09 -13.09 7.42
N PRO A 361 -32.07 -11.87 8.04
CA PRO A 361 -31.17 -10.78 7.62
C PRO A 361 -29.70 -11.19 7.55
N LYS A 362 -29.19 -11.90 8.56
CA LYS A 362 -27.80 -12.35 8.64
C LYS A 362 -27.47 -13.36 7.51
N PHE A 363 -28.42 -14.25 7.17
CA PHE A 363 -28.26 -15.18 6.06
C PHE A 363 -28.09 -14.45 4.74
N LEU A 364 -28.92 -13.43 4.47
CA LEU A 364 -28.77 -12.57 3.30
C LEU A 364 -27.38 -11.89 3.26
N SER A 365 -26.98 -11.30 4.37
CA SER A 365 -25.66 -10.63 4.46
C SER A 365 -24.51 -11.60 4.15
N LEU A 366 -24.56 -12.83 4.67
CA LEU A 366 -23.55 -13.86 4.42
C LEU A 366 -23.57 -14.34 2.96
N GLN A 367 -24.75 -14.53 2.35
CA GLN A 367 -24.85 -14.94 0.97
C GLN A 367 -24.36 -13.85 -0.01
N ALA A 368 -24.71 -12.59 0.22
CA ALA A 368 -24.24 -11.45 -0.58
C ALA A 368 -22.71 -11.33 -0.56
N ARG A 369 -22.08 -11.63 0.59
CA ARG A 369 -20.63 -11.58 0.80
C ARG A 369 -19.88 -12.84 0.33
N SER A 370 -20.58 -13.92 0.02
CA SER A 370 -19.99 -15.15 -0.50
C SER A 370 -19.44 -14.95 -1.92
N GLN A 371 -18.62 -15.89 -2.38
CA GLN A 371 -18.13 -15.88 -3.77
C GLN A 371 -19.30 -15.89 -4.78
N TYR A 372 -20.38 -16.60 -4.48
CA TYR A 372 -21.60 -16.59 -5.28
C TYR A 372 -22.19 -15.18 -5.44
N GLY A 373 -22.37 -14.47 -4.33
CA GLY A 373 -22.90 -13.10 -4.36
C GLY A 373 -21.94 -12.12 -5.05
N LYS A 374 -20.63 -12.19 -4.73
CA LYS A 374 -19.61 -11.35 -5.36
C LYS A 374 -19.54 -11.55 -6.87
N GLN A 375 -19.59 -12.79 -7.37
CA GLN A 375 -19.60 -13.11 -8.80
C GLN A 375 -20.84 -12.52 -9.49
N TYR A 376 -22.02 -12.64 -8.89
CA TYR A 376 -23.23 -12.04 -9.44
C TYR A 376 -23.10 -10.51 -9.55
N PHE A 377 -22.71 -9.83 -8.47
CA PHE A 377 -22.58 -8.38 -8.45
C PHE A 377 -21.51 -7.90 -9.44
N LEU A 378 -20.40 -8.58 -9.54
CA LEU A 378 -19.34 -8.24 -10.49
C LEU A 378 -19.84 -8.40 -11.93
N HIS A 379 -20.52 -9.51 -12.24
CA HIS A 379 -21.04 -9.80 -13.59
C HIS A 379 -22.07 -8.76 -14.05
N CYS A 380 -22.97 -8.34 -13.17
CA CYS A 380 -24.04 -7.40 -13.52
C CYS A 380 -23.63 -5.92 -13.36
N SER A 381 -22.47 -5.61 -12.76
CA SER A 381 -22.04 -4.26 -12.46
C SER A 381 -21.67 -3.44 -13.70
N LYS A 382 -21.85 -2.12 -13.61
CA LYS A 382 -21.23 -1.17 -14.53
C LYS A 382 -19.78 -0.96 -14.07
N GLN A 383 -18.83 -1.26 -14.94
CA GLN A 383 -17.41 -1.18 -14.65
C GLN A 383 -16.74 0.00 -15.36
N THR A 384 -15.81 0.64 -14.69
CA THR A 384 -14.85 1.61 -15.22
C THR A 384 -13.44 1.12 -14.92
N THR A 385 -12.40 1.87 -15.27
CA THR A 385 -10.98 1.45 -15.08
C THR A 385 -10.68 0.96 -13.66
N ASN A 386 -11.24 1.61 -12.64
CA ASN A 386 -10.91 1.32 -11.22
C ASN A 386 -12.14 1.11 -10.32
N LEU A 387 -13.36 1.28 -10.84
CA LEU A 387 -14.58 1.24 -10.02
C LEU A 387 -15.66 0.38 -10.68
N ALA A 388 -16.44 -0.27 -9.85
CA ALA A 388 -17.63 -0.98 -10.25
C ALA A 388 -18.84 -0.52 -9.42
N SER A 389 -20.03 -0.51 -10.00
CA SER A 389 -21.26 -0.17 -9.30
C SER A 389 -22.44 -1.01 -9.79
N ILE A 390 -23.34 -1.30 -8.87
CA ILE A 390 -24.64 -1.94 -9.13
C ILE A 390 -25.76 -0.95 -8.86
N ASN A 391 -26.89 -1.11 -9.54
CA ASN A 391 -28.08 -0.32 -9.28
C ASN A 391 -29.15 -1.11 -8.53
N SER A 392 -30.20 -0.44 -8.11
CA SER A 392 -31.31 -1.04 -7.37
C SER A 392 -32.02 -2.18 -8.11
N THR A 393 -32.10 -2.11 -9.45
CA THR A 393 -32.71 -3.18 -10.28
C THR A 393 -31.83 -4.43 -10.27
N GLN A 394 -30.52 -4.25 -10.39
CA GLN A 394 -29.57 -5.37 -10.30
C GLN A 394 -29.61 -6.02 -8.92
N LEU A 395 -29.61 -5.23 -7.83
CA LEU A 395 -29.77 -5.79 -6.49
C LEU A 395 -31.11 -6.49 -6.29
N LYS A 396 -32.23 -5.96 -6.76
CA LYS A 396 -33.57 -6.60 -6.72
C LYS A 396 -33.59 -7.96 -7.42
N ASN A 397 -32.83 -8.11 -8.50
CA ASN A 397 -32.73 -9.35 -9.27
C ASN A 397 -31.68 -10.33 -8.72
N PHE A 398 -30.99 -10.01 -7.60
CA PHE A 398 -30.02 -10.93 -7.00
C PHE A 398 -30.69 -12.29 -6.75
N PRO A 399 -30.16 -13.38 -7.34
CA PRO A 399 -30.73 -14.71 -7.17
C PRO A 399 -30.33 -15.26 -5.80
N LEU A 400 -31.30 -15.43 -4.93
CA LEU A 400 -31.09 -16.03 -3.61
C LEU A 400 -31.26 -17.54 -3.69
N ILE A 401 -30.36 -18.25 -3.05
CA ILE A 401 -30.51 -19.64 -2.65
C ILE A 401 -31.20 -19.61 -1.29
N LEU A 402 -32.42 -20.12 -1.20
CA LEU A 402 -33.31 -19.90 -0.08
C LEU A 402 -33.80 -21.22 0.55
N PRO A 403 -33.10 -21.74 1.59
CA PRO A 403 -33.62 -22.83 2.41
C PRO A 403 -34.76 -22.39 3.33
N SER A 404 -35.37 -23.29 4.05
CA SER A 404 -36.33 -22.97 5.10
C SER A 404 -35.73 -22.04 6.16
N VAL A 405 -36.54 -21.20 6.81
CA VAL A 405 -36.06 -20.27 7.84
C VAL A 405 -35.31 -21.01 8.96
N ALA A 406 -35.77 -22.20 9.34
CA ALA A 406 -35.10 -23.03 10.34
C ALA A 406 -33.69 -23.45 9.90
N GLU A 407 -33.51 -23.81 8.62
CA GLU A 407 -32.20 -24.15 8.08
C GLU A 407 -31.29 -22.91 7.88
N GLN A 408 -31.88 -21.76 7.50
CA GLN A 408 -31.14 -20.50 7.46
C GLN A 408 -30.59 -20.13 8.84
N GLN A 409 -31.36 -20.29 9.90
CA GLN A 409 -30.92 -20.04 11.28
C GLN A 409 -29.80 -20.98 11.69
N GLU A 410 -29.90 -22.26 11.36
CA GLU A 410 -28.83 -23.25 11.59
C GLU A 410 -27.55 -22.88 10.83
N LEU A 411 -27.67 -22.54 9.54
CA LEU A 411 -26.53 -22.09 8.73
C LEU A 411 -25.86 -20.85 9.34
N VAL A 412 -26.64 -19.86 9.79
CA VAL A 412 -26.10 -18.66 10.45
C VAL A 412 -25.37 -19.05 11.73
N HIS A 413 -25.95 -19.94 12.55
CA HIS A 413 -25.31 -20.41 13.77
C HIS A 413 -23.97 -21.12 13.51
N ILE A 414 -23.94 -22.04 12.56
CA ILE A 414 -22.70 -22.74 12.17
C ILE A 414 -21.67 -21.76 11.63
N LEU A 415 -22.06 -20.85 10.73
CA LEU A 415 -21.16 -19.87 10.12
C LEU A 415 -20.59 -18.88 11.14
N ASP A 416 -21.41 -18.38 12.06
CA ASP A 416 -20.93 -17.47 13.11
C ASP A 416 -19.89 -18.16 14.00
N ASN A 417 -20.10 -19.43 14.35
CA ASN A 417 -19.13 -20.21 15.13
C ASN A 417 -17.83 -20.49 14.37
N LEU A 418 -17.90 -20.85 13.08
CA LEU A 418 -16.72 -21.14 12.26
C LEU A 418 -15.92 -19.85 11.96
N LEU A 419 -16.59 -18.76 11.58
CA LEU A 419 -15.95 -17.50 11.28
C LEU A 419 -15.36 -16.83 12.52
N ALA A 420 -15.99 -16.98 13.69
CA ALA A 420 -15.42 -16.51 14.95
C ALA A 420 -14.12 -17.25 15.32
N LYS A 421 -14.06 -18.57 15.12
CA LYS A 421 -12.83 -19.36 15.33
C LYS A 421 -11.72 -18.93 14.38
N GLU A 422 -12.02 -18.69 13.10
CA GLU A 422 -11.06 -18.17 12.14
C GLU A 422 -10.54 -16.78 12.56
N GLN A 423 -11.41 -15.91 13.07
CA GLN A 423 -11.02 -14.57 13.52
C GLN A 423 -10.16 -14.60 14.80
N GLN A 424 -10.38 -15.55 15.71
CA GLN A 424 -9.54 -15.74 16.89
C GLN A 424 -8.15 -16.31 16.57
N ALA A 425 -8.03 -17.05 15.45
CA ALA A 425 -6.76 -17.61 14.97
C ALA A 425 -5.93 -16.62 14.12
N LYS A 426 -6.49 -15.46 13.78
CA LYS A 426 -5.86 -14.35 13.07
C LYS A 426 -5.09 -13.43 14.03
#